data_9b1d56ba297991d15c30793b44f2e814
#
_entry.id   9b1d56ba297991d15c30793b44f2e814
#
_cell.length_a   1.000
_cell.length_b   1.000
_cell.length_c   1.000
_cell.angle_alpha   90.00
_cell.angle_beta   90.00
_cell.angle_gamma   90.00
#
_symmetry.space_group_name_H-M   'P 1'
#
loop_
_entity.id
_entity.type
_entity.pdbx_description
1 polymer ?
#
loop_
_entity_poly.entity_id
_entity_poly.type
_entity_poly.pdbx_seq_one_letter_code
_entity_poly.pdbx_strand_id
1 'polypeptide(L)'
;MAYLKGQARATYVRQMFGEIAPRYDLMNRLMTGGRDVAWRRLVIREAQLPRGGILLDLATGTGDIALEALRHDGDLRTVGADFSLEMMLRGRGKPGAERIRWTGADALVLPFPDDTFDAVTSGFMLRNVSDAPRSLAEQLRVSKPGGRMICLEISRPPHNLLLPRVAYRFYFHRVVPLIGQLVSSSRSAYTYLPQSADEFLSPDELAELMRCAGWRDVRYRRLMLGTVAIHSGVK
;
A
#
# COMPACT_ATOMS: atom_id res chain seq x y z
N MET A 1 -10.16 -12.84 -12.88
CA MET A 1 -9.74 -11.41 -12.93
C MET A 1 -8.30 -11.20 -12.46
N ALA A 2 -7.79 -11.97 -11.51
CA ALA A 2 -6.35 -11.95 -11.14
C ALA A 2 -5.41 -12.41 -12.29
N TYR A 3 -5.93 -13.10 -13.29
CA TYR A 3 -5.16 -13.56 -14.47
C TYR A 3 -4.84 -12.47 -15.51
N LEU A 4 -5.35 -11.25 -15.34
CA LEU A 4 -5.00 -10.13 -16.22
C LEU A 4 -3.53 -9.75 -16.02
N LYS A 5 -2.82 -9.46 -17.13
CA LYS A 5 -1.41 -9.04 -17.12
C LYS A 5 -1.25 -7.68 -17.80
N GLY A 6 -0.12 -7.02 -17.52
CA GLY A 6 0.25 -5.76 -18.18
C GLY A 6 -0.82 -4.68 -18.09
N GLN A 7 -1.03 -3.97 -19.20
CA GLN A 7 -1.96 -2.83 -19.28
C GLN A 7 -3.41 -3.18 -18.95
N ALA A 8 -3.87 -4.38 -19.31
CA ALA A 8 -5.25 -4.81 -19.00
C ALA A 8 -5.47 -4.94 -17.48
N ARG A 9 -4.46 -5.42 -16.73
CA ARG A 9 -4.49 -5.45 -15.26
C ARG A 9 -4.52 -4.04 -14.68
N ALA A 10 -3.65 -3.15 -15.15
CA ALA A 10 -3.58 -1.77 -14.69
C ALA A 10 -4.92 -1.03 -14.91
N THR A 11 -5.52 -1.17 -16.09
CA THR A 11 -6.83 -0.58 -16.41
C THR A 11 -7.93 -1.11 -15.49
N TYR A 12 -7.99 -2.44 -15.30
CA TYR A 12 -8.97 -3.07 -14.41
C TYR A 12 -8.83 -2.58 -12.96
N VAL A 13 -7.59 -2.58 -12.44
CA VAL A 13 -7.31 -2.15 -11.06
C VAL A 13 -7.69 -0.68 -10.86
N ARG A 14 -7.34 0.20 -11.80
CA ARG A 14 -7.70 1.62 -11.76
C ARG A 14 -9.21 1.82 -11.72
N GLN A 15 -9.95 1.16 -12.62
CA GLN A 15 -11.40 1.26 -12.67
C GLN A 15 -12.04 0.75 -11.38
N MET A 16 -11.61 -0.41 -10.89
CA MET A 16 -12.10 -1.02 -9.66
C MET A 16 -11.90 -0.09 -8.45
N PHE A 17 -10.70 0.50 -8.28
CA PHE A 17 -10.44 1.45 -7.19
C PHE A 17 -11.26 2.73 -7.34
N GLY A 18 -11.46 3.23 -8.56
CA GLY A 18 -12.34 4.36 -8.83
C GLY A 18 -13.78 4.10 -8.36
N GLU A 19 -14.33 2.92 -8.67
CA GLU A 19 -15.69 2.52 -8.25
C GLU A 19 -15.87 2.46 -6.73
N ILE A 20 -14.87 1.97 -5.99
CA ILE A 20 -14.96 1.80 -4.54
C ILE A 20 -14.51 3.03 -3.75
N ALA A 21 -13.90 4.03 -4.38
CA ALA A 21 -13.35 5.22 -3.73
C ALA A 21 -14.30 5.89 -2.70
N PRO A 22 -15.62 6.03 -2.96
CA PRO A 22 -16.53 6.67 -2.00
C PRO A 22 -16.64 5.96 -0.65
N ARG A 23 -16.43 4.64 -0.62
CA ARG A 23 -16.59 3.79 0.58
C ARG A 23 -15.29 3.11 1.03
N TYR A 24 -14.18 3.39 0.35
CA TYR A 24 -12.90 2.73 0.54
C TYR A 24 -12.41 2.79 2.00
N ASP A 25 -12.41 3.98 2.61
CA ASP A 25 -11.93 4.15 3.98
C ASP A 25 -12.81 3.43 5.00
N LEU A 26 -14.14 3.50 4.83
CA LEU A 26 -15.09 2.78 5.66
C LEU A 26 -14.86 1.28 5.58
N MET A 27 -14.68 0.75 4.37
CA MET A 27 -14.42 -0.68 4.17
C MET A 27 -13.12 -1.12 4.80
N ASN A 28 -12.03 -0.36 4.63
CA ASN A 28 -10.76 -0.65 5.29
C ASN A 28 -10.92 -0.69 6.81
N ARG A 29 -11.65 0.29 7.37
CA ARG A 29 -11.91 0.35 8.81
C ARG A 29 -12.67 -0.86 9.31
N LEU A 30 -13.72 -1.27 8.60
CA LEU A 30 -14.55 -2.45 8.95
C LEU A 30 -13.74 -3.75 8.81
N MET A 31 -13.06 -3.95 7.68
CA MET A 31 -12.28 -5.17 7.43
C MET A 31 -11.08 -5.34 8.37
N THR A 32 -10.54 -4.26 8.91
CA THR A 32 -9.38 -4.33 9.81
C THR A 32 -9.75 -4.21 11.29
N GLY A 33 -11.02 -3.98 11.59
CA GLY A 33 -11.47 -3.65 12.95
C GLY A 33 -10.79 -2.39 13.48
N GLY A 34 -10.50 -1.41 12.59
CA GLY A 34 -9.84 -0.14 12.92
C GLY A 34 -8.32 -0.22 13.08
N ARG A 35 -7.70 -1.39 12.91
CA ARG A 35 -6.24 -1.58 13.07
C ARG A 35 -5.42 -0.90 11.98
N ASP A 36 -6.03 -0.60 10.83
CA ASP A 36 -5.42 0.15 9.73
C ASP A 36 -4.78 1.47 10.19
N VAL A 37 -5.38 2.16 11.16
CA VAL A 37 -4.80 3.38 11.76
C VAL A 37 -3.46 3.11 12.44
N ALA A 38 -3.44 2.07 13.27
CA ALA A 38 -2.21 1.70 13.99
C ALA A 38 -1.10 1.25 13.02
N TRP A 39 -1.46 0.60 11.90
CA TRP A 39 -0.49 0.20 10.87
C TRP A 39 0.09 1.42 10.14
N ARG A 40 -0.72 2.43 9.79
CA ARG A 40 -0.23 3.67 9.17
C ARG A 40 0.72 4.43 10.09
N ARG A 41 0.41 4.52 11.38
CA ARG A 41 1.34 5.08 12.38
C ARG A 41 2.65 4.31 12.43
N LEU A 42 2.58 2.98 12.32
CA LEU A 42 3.76 2.15 12.28
C LEU A 42 4.58 2.41 11.01
N VAL A 43 3.95 2.50 9.83
CA VAL A 43 4.60 2.85 8.56
C VAL A 43 5.41 4.13 8.71
N ILE A 44 4.81 5.19 9.27
CA ILE A 44 5.48 6.48 9.42
C ILE A 44 6.63 6.41 10.44
N ARG A 45 6.47 5.68 11.55
CA ARG A 45 7.57 5.49 12.51
C ARG A 45 8.75 4.74 11.88
N GLU A 46 8.50 3.69 11.12
CA GLU A 46 9.54 2.91 10.43
C GLU A 46 10.23 3.71 9.31
N ALA A 47 9.55 4.71 8.74
CA ALA A 47 10.10 5.60 7.72
C ALA A 47 11.26 6.47 8.26
N GLN A 48 11.32 6.71 9.57
CA GLN A 48 12.40 7.48 10.25
C GLN A 48 12.74 8.78 9.51
N LEU A 49 11.70 9.50 9.08
CA LEU A 49 11.86 10.74 8.33
C LEU A 49 12.64 11.79 9.15
N PRO A 50 13.61 12.48 8.55
CA PRO A 50 14.21 13.63 9.19
C PRO A 50 13.18 14.77 9.31
N ARG A 51 13.35 15.66 10.29
CA ARG A 51 12.48 16.83 10.44
C ARG A 51 12.47 17.66 9.16
N GLY A 52 11.27 18.00 8.68
CA GLY A 52 11.07 18.71 7.41
C GLY A 52 11.44 17.91 6.16
N GLY A 53 11.64 16.60 6.29
CA GLY A 53 11.98 15.70 5.20
C GLY A 53 10.89 15.61 4.13
N ILE A 54 11.21 14.93 3.03
CA ILE A 54 10.30 14.74 1.89
C ILE A 54 9.84 13.29 1.84
N LEU A 55 8.53 13.08 1.98
CA LEU A 55 7.88 11.78 1.86
C LEU A 55 7.18 11.64 0.49
N LEU A 56 7.39 10.51 -0.17
CA LEU A 56 6.49 10.02 -1.22
C LEU A 56 5.61 8.92 -0.64
N ASP A 57 4.29 9.13 -0.66
CA ASP A 57 3.31 8.08 -0.42
C ASP A 57 2.78 7.58 -1.77
N LEU A 58 3.27 6.42 -2.21
CA LEU A 58 3.02 5.85 -3.52
C LEU A 58 1.80 4.92 -3.48
N ALA A 59 0.92 5.03 -4.46
CA ALA A 59 -0.45 4.53 -4.44
C ALA A 59 -1.18 5.02 -3.19
N THR A 60 -1.11 6.32 -3.01
CA THR A 60 -1.62 7.01 -1.80
C THR A 60 -3.12 6.83 -1.60
N GLY A 61 -3.87 6.50 -2.66
CA GLY A 61 -5.31 6.32 -2.61
C GLY A 61 -6.01 7.58 -2.10
N THR A 62 -6.67 7.45 -0.96
CA THR A 62 -7.31 8.58 -0.27
C THR A 62 -6.38 9.35 0.68
N GLY A 63 -5.07 9.10 0.62
CA GLY A 63 -4.05 9.89 1.32
C GLY A 63 -3.85 9.58 2.79
N ASP A 64 -4.31 8.45 3.29
CA ASP A 64 -4.32 8.19 4.74
C ASP A 64 -2.91 8.04 5.35
N ILE A 65 -1.93 7.46 4.63
CA ILE A 65 -0.54 7.38 5.09
C ILE A 65 0.09 8.78 5.03
N ALA A 66 -0.12 9.50 3.93
CA ALA A 66 0.33 10.88 3.76
C ALA A 66 -0.19 11.82 4.86
N LEU A 67 -1.48 11.72 5.20
CA LEU A 67 -2.09 12.47 6.30
C LEU A 67 -1.52 12.08 7.66
N GLU A 68 -1.24 10.80 7.88
CA GLU A 68 -0.62 10.35 9.13
C GLU A 68 0.81 10.90 9.27
N ALA A 69 1.57 11.01 8.17
CA ALA A 69 2.89 11.64 8.18
C ALA A 69 2.81 13.11 8.63
N LEU A 70 1.87 13.88 8.08
CA LEU A 70 1.65 15.27 8.44
C LEU A 70 1.17 15.46 9.89
N ARG A 71 0.48 14.47 10.47
CA ARG A 71 0.13 14.48 11.91
C ARG A 71 1.34 14.17 12.79
N HIS A 72 2.25 13.33 12.30
CA HIS A 72 3.45 12.95 13.03
C HIS A 72 4.47 14.10 13.10
N ASP A 73 4.70 14.77 11.98
CA ASP A 73 5.52 15.97 11.88
C ASP A 73 4.90 16.95 10.87
N GLY A 74 4.45 18.09 11.39
CA GLY A 74 3.84 19.14 10.61
C GLY A 74 4.76 19.82 9.60
N ASP A 75 6.07 19.70 9.73
CA ASP A 75 7.05 20.34 8.84
C ASP A 75 7.38 19.46 7.60
N LEU A 76 6.87 18.21 7.53
CA LEU A 76 7.11 17.31 6.40
C LEU A 76 6.54 17.86 5.09
N ARG A 77 7.28 17.65 4.02
CA ARG A 77 6.82 17.86 2.64
C ARG A 77 6.33 16.53 2.09
N THR A 78 5.02 16.39 1.96
CA THR A 78 4.39 15.12 1.59
C THR A 78 3.84 15.17 0.17
N VAL A 79 4.26 14.21 -0.65
CA VAL A 79 3.73 13.96 -1.99
C VAL A 79 2.90 12.69 -1.94
N GLY A 80 1.63 12.78 -2.30
CA GLY A 80 0.74 11.63 -2.50
C GLY A 80 0.60 11.34 -3.99
N ALA A 81 1.11 10.19 -4.43
CA ALA A 81 1.07 9.80 -5.84
C ALA A 81 0.15 8.59 -6.05
N ASP A 82 -0.75 8.68 -7.01
CA ASP A 82 -1.65 7.57 -7.38
C ASP A 82 -1.98 7.63 -8.87
N PHE A 83 -2.34 6.50 -9.45
CA PHE A 83 -2.82 6.46 -10.84
C PHE A 83 -4.36 6.53 -10.95
N SER A 84 -5.09 6.42 -9.82
CA SER A 84 -6.55 6.63 -9.74
C SER A 84 -6.85 8.06 -9.31
N LEU A 85 -7.33 8.85 -10.26
CA LEU A 85 -7.76 10.23 -9.99
C LEU A 85 -8.92 10.28 -9.00
N GLU A 86 -9.85 9.35 -9.11
CA GLU A 86 -11.05 9.25 -8.27
C GLU A 86 -10.69 9.07 -6.78
N MET A 87 -9.68 8.23 -6.52
CA MET A 87 -9.16 8.02 -5.17
C MET A 87 -8.53 9.31 -4.61
N MET A 88 -7.70 9.99 -5.39
CA MET A 88 -7.07 11.25 -4.99
C MET A 88 -8.10 12.37 -4.76
N LEU A 89 -9.10 12.50 -5.65
CA LEU A 89 -10.17 13.48 -5.48
C LEU A 89 -10.94 13.26 -4.17
N ARG A 90 -11.19 12.00 -3.81
CA ARG A 90 -11.81 11.68 -2.52
C ARG A 90 -10.90 12.06 -1.34
N GLY A 91 -9.60 11.79 -1.46
CA GLY A 91 -8.59 12.13 -0.46
C GLY A 91 -8.46 13.64 -0.23
N ARG A 92 -8.48 14.43 -1.30
CA ARG A 92 -8.39 15.91 -1.24
C ARG A 92 -9.49 16.57 -0.42
N GLY A 93 -10.62 15.91 -0.25
CA GLY A 93 -11.72 16.39 0.61
C GLY A 93 -11.51 16.14 2.11
N LYS A 94 -10.43 15.51 2.53
CA LYS A 94 -10.15 15.23 3.94
C LYS A 94 -9.50 16.44 4.64
N PRO A 95 -9.76 16.65 5.93
CA PRO A 95 -9.07 17.70 6.72
C PRO A 95 -7.55 17.49 6.71
N GLY A 96 -6.79 18.54 6.40
CA GLY A 96 -5.33 18.52 6.31
C GLY A 96 -4.76 18.05 4.95
N ALA A 97 -5.63 17.64 4.01
CA ALA A 97 -5.22 17.13 2.71
C ALA A 97 -4.72 18.23 1.75
N GLU A 98 -5.03 19.49 2.04
CA GLU A 98 -4.51 20.67 1.33
C GLU A 98 -2.99 20.80 1.43
N ARG A 99 -2.37 20.15 2.41
CA ARG A 99 -0.92 20.13 2.64
C ARG A 99 -0.20 19.02 1.85
N ILE A 100 -0.95 18.09 1.26
CA ILE A 100 -0.41 17.02 0.42
C ILE A 100 -0.28 17.55 -1.02
N ARG A 101 0.88 17.35 -1.63
CA ARG A 101 1.06 17.55 -3.06
C ARG A 101 0.58 16.31 -3.80
N TRP A 102 -0.60 16.39 -4.39
CA TRP A 102 -1.22 15.28 -5.12
C TRP A 102 -0.69 15.22 -6.55
N THR A 103 -0.24 14.04 -6.98
CA THR A 103 0.36 13.81 -8.30
C THR A 103 -0.20 12.53 -8.92
N GLY A 104 -0.67 12.61 -10.16
CA GLY A 104 -0.99 11.41 -10.94
C GLY A 104 0.29 10.71 -11.37
N ALA A 105 0.48 9.44 -11.01
CA ALA A 105 1.68 8.69 -11.35
C ALA A 105 1.43 7.20 -11.52
N ASP A 106 2.16 6.58 -12.46
CA ASP A 106 2.31 5.14 -12.56
C ASP A 106 3.52 4.70 -11.71
N ALA A 107 3.31 3.73 -10.82
CA ALA A 107 4.36 3.18 -9.97
C ALA A 107 5.51 2.48 -10.75
N LEU A 108 5.32 2.24 -12.04
CA LEU A 108 6.32 1.65 -12.94
C LEU A 108 7.21 2.69 -13.65
N VAL A 109 6.78 3.98 -13.64
CA VAL A 109 7.51 5.11 -14.23
C VAL A 109 7.17 6.36 -13.44
N LEU A 110 7.94 6.63 -12.39
CA LEU A 110 7.66 7.74 -11.48
C LEU A 110 8.13 9.08 -12.10
N PRO A 111 7.27 10.12 -12.13
CA PRO A 111 7.58 11.42 -12.73
C PRO A 111 8.41 12.31 -11.79
N PHE A 112 9.38 11.71 -11.09
CA PHE A 112 10.24 12.41 -10.14
C PHE A 112 11.71 12.18 -10.49
N PRO A 113 12.59 13.16 -10.22
CA PRO A 113 14.03 12.97 -10.35
C PRO A 113 14.57 11.89 -9.41
N ASP A 114 15.77 11.40 -9.72
CA ASP A 114 16.53 10.55 -8.82
C ASP A 114 16.79 11.26 -7.50
N ASP A 115 17.00 10.51 -6.44
CA ASP A 115 17.47 11.01 -5.14
C ASP A 115 16.63 12.16 -4.53
N THR A 116 15.31 12.09 -4.71
CA THR A 116 14.38 13.17 -4.31
C THR A 116 13.83 12.99 -2.90
N PHE A 117 13.47 11.76 -2.51
CA PHE A 117 12.70 11.50 -1.30
C PHE A 117 13.54 10.93 -0.17
N ASP A 118 13.32 11.41 1.05
CA ASP A 118 13.93 10.86 2.26
C ASP A 118 13.29 9.53 2.66
N ALA A 119 12.00 9.35 2.33
CA ALA A 119 11.33 8.05 2.40
C ALA A 119 10.27 7.90 1.32
N VAL A 120 10.04 6.63 0.93
CA VAL A 120 8.93 6.20 0.07
C VAL A 120 8.08 5.20 0.84
N THR A 121 6.79 5.46 0.96
CA THR A 121 5.82 4.55 1.58
C THR A 121 4.86 3.99 0.56
N SER A 122 4.38 2.78 0.76
CA SER A 122 3.26 2.22 0.01
C SER A 122 2.41 1.30 0.89
N GLY A 123 1.09 1.41 0.75
CA GLY A 123 0.14 0.55 1.44
C GLY A 123 -0.72 -0.24 0.48
N PHE A 124 -0.61 -1.58 0.50
CA PHE A 124 -1.45 -2.48 -0.29
C PHE A 124 -1.36 -2.25 -1.81
N MET A 125 -0.18 -1.85 -2.30
CA MET A 125 0.08 -1.50 -3.69
C MET A 125 0.72 -2.65 -4.48
N LEU A 126 1.79 -3.27 -3.98
CA LEU A 126 2.67 -4.14 -4.76
C LEU A 126 1.96 -5.35 -5.36
N ARG A 127 0.93 -5.88 -4.69
CA ARG A 127 0.10 -6.96 -5.23
C ARG A 127 -0.76 -6.53 -6.43
N ASN A 128 -0.94 -5.23 -6.64
CA ASN A 128 -1.80 -4.67 -7.68
C ASN A 128 -1.04 -4.20 -8.92
N VAL A 129 0.26 -3.93 -8.80
CA VAL A 129 1.09 -3.53 -9.96
C VAL A 129 1.33 -4.70 -10.90
N SER A 130 1.54 -4.41 -12.17
CA SER A 130 1.81 -5.42 -13.20
C SER A 130 3.25 -5.94 -13.17
N ASP A 131 4.19 -5.16 -12.60
CA ASP A 131 5.63 -5.45 -12.52
C ASP A 131 6.18 -4.92 -11.19
N ALA A 132 6.18 -5.79 -10.17
CA ALA A 132 6.68 -5.43 -8.84
C ALA A 132 8.19 -5.15 -8.81
N PRO A 133 9.07 -5.92 -9.49
CA PRO A 133 10.49 -5.59 -9.61
C PRO A 133 10.74 -4.19 -10.15
N ARG A 134 10.08 -3.80 -11.23
CA ARG A 134 10.21 -2.47 -11.83
C ARG A 134 9.72 -1.37 -10.88
N SER A 135 8.60 -1.58 -10.20
CA SER A 135 8.11 -0.63 -9.21
C SER A 135 9.09 -0.45 -8.05
N LEU A 136 9.72 -1.53 -7.57
CA LEU A 136 10.73 -1.46 -6.52
C LEU A 136 12.00 -0.73 -6.98
N ALA A 137 12.41 -0.91 -8.23
CA ALA A 137 13.54 -0.19 -8.83
C ALA A 137 13.26 1.31 -8.98
N GLU A 138 12.04 1.70 -9.41
CA GLU A 138 11.62 3.10 -9.49
C GLU A 138 11.57 3.78 -8.10
N GLN A 139 11.05 3.08 -7.10
CA GLN A 139 11.08 3.56 -5.71
C GLN A 139 12.52 3.74 -5.21
N LEU A 140 13.43 2.83 -5.54
CA LEU A 140 14.85 2.95 -5.23
C LEU A 140 15.47 4.16 -5.93
N ARG A 141 15.20 4.35 -7.22
CA ARG A 141 15.73 5.45 -8.03
C ARG A 141 15.39 6.80 -7.41
N VAL A 142 14.12 7.01 -7.06
CA VAL A 142 13.65 8.31 -6.53
C VAL A 142 13.99 8.53 -5.05
N SER A 143 14.43 7.49 -4.33
CA SER A 143 14.87 7.62 -2.94
C SER A 143 16.28 8.19 -2.89
N LYS A 144 16.57 9.05 -1.92
CA LYS A 144 17.92 9.56 -1.64
C LYS A 144 18.83 8.44 -1.13
N PRO A 145 20.16 8.56 -1.30
CA PRO A 145 21.12 7.72 -0.56
C PRO A 145 20.82 7.76 0.95
N GLY A 146 20.70 6.58 1.57
CA GLY A 146 20.24 6.44 2.96
C GLY A 146 18.73 6.61 3.17
N GLY A 147 17.98 6.93 2.12
CA GLY A 147 16.52 7.02 2.15
C GLY A 147 15.86 5.65 2.38
N ARG A 148 14.65 5.66 2.92
CA ARG A 148 13.96 4.44 3.33
C ARG A 148 12.73 4.14 2.46
N MET A 149 12.50 2.86 2.23
CA MET A 149 11.25 2.35 1.69
C MET A 149 10.50 1.58 2.78
N ILE A 150 9.18 1.85 2.92
CA ILE A 150 8.29 1.12 3.81
C ILE A 150 7.10 0.63 3.02
N CYS A 151 6.93 -0.69 2.99
CA CYS A 151 5.83 -1.35 2.29
C CYS A 151 4.93 -2.09 3.28
N LEU A 152 3.65 -1.73 3.33
CA LEU A 152 2.60 -2.42 4.09
C LEU A 152 1.78 -3.27 3.13
N GLU A 153 1.76 -4.60 3.31
CA GLU A 153 1.04 -5.52 2.41
C GLU A 153 0.29 -6.62 3.14
N ILE A 154 -0.75 -7.13 2.47
CA ILE A 154 -1.42 -8.36 2.89
C ILE A 154 -0.42 -9.51 2.79
N SER A 155 -0.47 -10.39 3.78
CA SER A 155 0.36 -11.55 3.88
C SER A 155 -0.48 -12.77 4.25
N ARG A 156 0.05 -13.95 4.05
CA ARG A 156 -0.55 -15.20 4.49
C ARG A 156 0.06 -15.63 5.84
N PRO A 157 -0.77 -16.10 6.79
CA PRO A 157 -0.25 -16.67 8.04
C PRO A 157 0.79 -17.77 7.76
N PRO A 158 1.82 -17.91 8.62
CA PRO A 158 2.84 -18.92 8.47
C PRO A 158 2.26 -20.34 8.36
N HIS A 159 2.93 -21.19 7.59
CA HIS A 159 2.45 -22.56 7.33
C HIS A 159 2.32 -23.43 8.59
N ASN A 160 3.13 -23.17 9.60
CA ASN A 160 3.11 -23.89 10.87
C ASN A 160 1.96 -23.47 11.83
N LEU A 161 1.16 -22.46 11.45
CA LEU A 161 0.03 -21.99 12.26
C LEU A 161 -1.31 -22.37 11.61
N LEU A 162 -1.81 -23.59 11.93
CA LEU A 162 -3.03 -24.12 11.30
C LEU A 162 -4.27 -23.26 11.60
N LEU A 163 -4.54 -22.96 12.87
CA LEU A 163 -5.73 -22.19 13.28
C LEU A 163 -5.77 -20.78 12.66
N PRO A 164 -4.70 -19.97 12.71
CA PRO A 164 -4.66 -18.69 12.01
C PRO A 164 -4.91 -18.81 10.51
N ARG A 165 -4.42 -19.85 9.84
CA ARG A 165 -4.65 -20.07 8.40
C ARG A 165 -6.09 -20.37 8.07
N VAL A 166 -6.74 -21.24 8.86
CA VAL A 166 -8.16 -21.58 8.69
C VAL A 166 -9.03 -20.34 8.91
N ALA A 167 -8.77 -19.60 10.00
CA ALA A 167 -9.47 -18.35 10.31
C ALA A 167 -9.27 -17.29 9.22
N TYR A 168 -8.04 -17.13 8.72
CA TYR A 168 -7.74 -16.22 7.60
C TYR A 168 -8.53 -16.59 6.35
N ARG A 169 -8.49 -17.86 5.92
CA ARG A 169 -9.24 -18.31 4.74
C ARG A 169 -10.74 -18.10 4.91
N PHE A 170 -11.31 -18.45 6.04
CA PHE A 170 -12.74 -18.21 6.31
C PHE A 170 -13.07 -16.72 6.25
N TYR A 171 -12.27 -15.89 6.92
CA TYR A 171 -12.45 -14.45 6.95
C TYR A 171 -12.35 -13.82 5.55
N PHE A 172 -11.27 -14.09 4.82
CA PHE A 172 -11.02 -13.48 3.51
C PHE A 172 -11.99 -13.98 2.42
N HIS A 173 -12.38 -15.26 2.45
CA HIS A 173 -13.22 -15.84 1.39
C HIS A 173 -14.72 -15.83 1.70
N ARG A 174 -15.13 -15.57 2.95
CA ARG A 174 -16.54 -15.54 3.33
C ARG A 174 -16.96 -14.20 3.92
N VAL A 175 -16.23 -13.72 4.94
CA VAL A 175 -16.61 -12.51 5.68
C VAL A 175 -16.36 -11.23 4.86
N VAL A 176 -15.18 -11.08 4.26
CA VAL A 176 -14.81 -9.90 3.47
C VAL A 176 -15.74 -9.68 2.28
N PRO A 177 -16.06 -10.69 1.44
CA PRO A 177 -17.05 -10.51 0.37
C PRO A 177 -18.47 -10.17 0.89
N LEU A 178 -18.89 -10.73 2.02
CA LEU A 178 -20.19 -10.41 2.63
C LEU A 178 -20.25 -8.95 3.09
N ILE A 179 -19.22 -8.46 3.80
CA ILE A 179 -19.12 -7.05 4.18
C ILE A 179 -19.13 -6.18 2.92
N GLY A 180 -18.38 -6.58 1.88
CA GLY A 180 -18.35 -5.88 0.60
C GLY A 180 -19.71 -5.76 -0.06
N GLN A 181 -20.51 -6.81 -0.04
CA GLN A 181 -21.89 -6.80 -0.57
C GLN A 181 -22.82 -5.88 0.21
N LEU A 182 -22.68 -5.83 1.53
CA LEU A 182 -23.54 -5.01 2.40
C LEU A 182 -23.19 -3.51 2.34
N VAL A 183 -21.91 -3.19 2.19
CA VAL A 183 -21.42 -1.81 2.30
C VAL A 183 -21.16 -1.18 0.93
N SER A 184 -20.75 -1.97 -0.06
CA SER A 184 -20.35 -1.48 -1.39
C SER A 184 -21.18 -2.13 -2.49
N SER A 185 -21.52 -1.36 -3.52
CA SER A 185 -22.19 -1.86 -4.73
C SER A 185 -21.25 -2.68 -5.65
N SER A 186 -19.94 -2.68 -5.40
CA SER A 186 -18.94 -3.35 -6.24
C SER A 186 -18.57 -4.73 -5.69
N ARG A 187 -19.31 -5.76 -6.10
CA ARG A 187 -19.00 -7.16 -5.76
C ARG A 187 -17.64 -7.61 -6.32
N SER A 188 -17.23 -7.06 -7.45
CA SER A 188 -15.99 -7.41 -8.16
C SER A 188 -14.73 -7.10 -7.35
N ALA A 189 -14.68 -5.95 -6.68
CA ALA A 189 -13.53 -5.52 -5.87
C ALA A 189 -13.28 -6.45 -4.68
N TYR A 190 -14.34 -6.91 -4.02
CA TYR A 190 -14.24 -7.77 -2.83
C TYR A 190 -14.11 -9.26 -3.15
N THR A 191 -14.25 -9.64 -4.42
CA THR A 191 -13.83 -10.95 -4.94
C THR A 191 -12.36 -10.90 -5.39
N TYR A 192 -11.91 -9.77 -5.95
CA TYR A 192 -10.52 -9.55 -6.37
C TYR A 192 -9.56 -9.55 -5.17
N LEU A 193 -9.94 -8.95 -4.04
CA LEU A 193 -9.07 -8.81 -2.87
C LEU A 193 -8.53 -10.16 -2.34
N PRO A 194 -9.36 -11.19 -2.05
CA PRO A 194 -8.86 -12.51 -1.66
C PRO A 194 -7.96 -13.14 -2.72
N GLN A 195 -8.35 -13.08 -4.00
CA GLN A 195 -7.59 -13.66 -5.10
C GLN A 195 -6.19 -13.03 -5.21
N SER A 196 -6.11 -11.70 -5.22
CA SER A 196 -4.82 -10.99 -5.30
C SER A 196 -3.94 -11.23 -4.06
N ALA A 197 -4.54 -11.44 -2.89
CA ALA A 197 -3.81 -11.75 -1.67
C ALA A 197 -3.26 -13.19 -1.66
N ASP A 198 -4.01 -14.15 -2.20
CA ASP A 198 -3.57 -15.56 -2.28
C ASP A 198 -2.46 -15.77 -3.32
N GLU A 199 -2.45 -14.98 -4.39
CA GLU A 199 -1.43 -15.04 -5.45
C GLU A 199 -0.19 -14.20 -5.14
N PHE A 200 -0.26 -13.31 -4.14
CA PHE A 200 0.86 -12.43 -3.83
C PHE A 200 1.98 -13.15 -3.08
N LEU A 201 3.16 -12.56 -3.16
CA LEU A 201 4.39 -13.05 -2.54
C LEU A 201 4.24 -13.23 -1.03
N SER A 202 4.91 -14.22 -0.49
CA SER A 202 5.14 -14.31 0.95
C SER A 202 6.05 -13.18 1.43
N PRO A 203 6.09 -12.87 2.73
CA PRO A 203 6.99 -11.84 3.23
C PRO A 203 8.47 -12.12 2.95
N ASP A 204 8.88 -13.38 2.95
CA ASP A 204 10.26 -13.77 2.64
C ASP A 204 10.59 -13.52 1.16
N GLU A 205 9.68 -13.91 0.26
CA GLU A 205 9.82 -13.66 -1.19
C GLU A 205 9.82 -12.17 -1.52
N LEU A 206 8.97 -11.37 -0.85
CA LEU A 206 8.99 -9.92 -1.05
C LEU A 206 10.28 -9.28 -0.53
N ALA A 207 10.78 -9.73 0.63
CA ALA A 207 12.05 -9.24 1.16
C ALA A 207 13.23 -9.57 0.21
N GLU A 208 13.21 -10.76 -0.41
CA GLU A 208 14.21 -11.12 -1.40
C GLU A 208 14.10 -10.28 -2.67
N LEU A 209 12.88 -10.07 -3.16
CA LEU A 209 12.63 -9.20 -4.30
C LEU A 209 13.13 -7.77 -4.06
N MET A 210 12.95 -7.24 -2.85
CA MET A 210 13.49 -5.92 -2.45
C MET A 210 15.03 -5.92 -2.51
N ARG A 211 15.70 -6.98 -2.01
CA ARG A 211 17.18 -7.09 -2.09
C ARG A 211 17.65 -7.14 -3.54
N CYS A 212 16.99 -7.94 -4.36
CA CYS A 212 17.30 -8.03 -5.81
C CYS A 212 17.12 -6.68 -6.52
N ALA A 213 16.18 -5.84 -6.06
CA ALA A 213 16.00 -4.49 -6.58
C ALA A 213 17.03 -3.47 -6.07
N GLY A 214 17.95 -3.85 -5.18
CA GLY A 214 19.03 -3.02 -4.67
C GLY A 214 18.80 -2.41 -3.29
N TRP A 215 17.68 -2.70 -2.62
CA TRP A 215 17.44 -2.27 -1.26
C TRP A 215 18.32 -3.02 -0.27
N ARG A 216 18.95 -2.30 0.68
CA ARG A 216 19.80 -2.84 1.74
C ARG A 216 19.06 -2.90 3.08
N ASP A 217 19.60 -3.59 4.05
CA ASP A 217 19.03 -3.75 5.40
C ASP A 217 17.55 -4.14 5.39
N VAL A 218 17.16 -4.96 4.41
CA VAL A 218 15.77 -5.35 4.23
C VAL A 218 15.32 -6.21 5.40
N ARG A 219 14.28 -5.75 6.07
CA ARG A 219 13.63 -6.42 7.20
C ARG A 219 12.13 -6.43 6.99
N TYR A 220 11.44 -7.37 7.65
CA TYR A 220 9.99 -7.33 7.74
C TYR A 220 9.49 -7.77 9.11
N ARG A 221 8.27 -7.33 9.43
CA ARG A 221 7.53 -7.73 10.64
C ARG A 221 6.13 -8.13 10.27
N ARG A 222 5.72 -9.33 10.73
CA ARG A 222 4.34 -9.80 10.58
C ARG A 222 3.44 -9.16 11.63
N LEU A 223 2.24 -8.78 11.20
CA LEU A 223 1.18 -8.18 12.01
C LEU A 223 -0.05 -9.09 11.94
N MET A 224 -0.96 -8.97 12.91
CA MET A 224 -2.22 -9.72 12.95
C MET A 224 -2.05 -11.23 12.64
N LEU A 225 -1.26 -11.92 13.44
CA LEU A 225 -0.99 -13.37 13.27
C LEU A 225 -0.44 -13.72 11.87
N GLY A 226 0.18 -12.75 11.20
CA GLY A 226 0.80 -12.92 9.89
C GLY A 226 -0.10 -12.66 8.69
N THR A 227 -1.28 -12.06 8.89
CA THR A 227 -2.18 -11.69 7.78
C THR A 227 -1.78 -10.39 7.07
N VAL A 228 -0.91 -9.62 7.70
CA VAL A 228 -0.31 -8.39 7.17
C VAL A 228 1.18 -8.40 7.49
N ALA A 229 1.99 -7.83 6.64
CA ALA A 229 3.41 -7.62 6.89
C ALA A 229 3.81 -6.19 6.53
N ILE A 230 4.72 -5.63 7.32
CA ILE A 230 5.40 -4.38 7.02
C ILE A 230 6.85 -4.70 6.70
N HIS A 231 7.31 -4.26 5.52
CA HIS A 231 8.69 -4.40 5.07
C HIS A 231 9.37 -3.04 5.11
N SER A 232 10.65 -3.03 5.38
CA SER A 232 11.50 -1.84 5.29
C SER A 232 12.83 -2.17 4.62
N GLY A 233 13.38 -1.20 3.89
CA GLY A 233 14.70 -1.27 3.28
C GLY A 233 15.32 0.12 3.21
N VAL A 234 16.63 0.19 2.99
CA VAL A 234 17.43 1.41 2.87
C VAL A 234 18.14 1.42 1.51
N LYS A 235 18.15 2.57 0.83
CA LYS A 235 18.97 2.77 -0.39
C LYS A 235 20.46 2.85 -0.10
#